data_0165868a072f646cb494578f1d2bf368
#
_entry.id   0165868a072f646cb494578f1d2bf368
#
_cell.length_a   1.000
_cell.length_b   1.000
_cell.length_c   1.000
_cell.angle_alpha   90.00
_cell.angle_beta   90.00
_cell.angle_gamma   90.00
#
_symmetry.space_group_name_H-M   'P 1'
#
loop_
_entity.id
_entity.type
_entity.pdbx_description
1 polymer ?
#
loop_
_entity_poly.entity_id
_entity_poly.type
_entity_poly.pdbx_seq_one_letter_code
_entity_poly.pdbx_strand_id
1 'polypeptide(L)'
;MSYRRLCAIALLLIGFCTQASAESWPTKPIRAIVPYSPGSATDIIPRTIFAQVQKQLGQPIIIENRPGGASTIGTATVARSEPDGYTFLVASSAYTTVPLTFANVPYDPLRDFSAVIPLANMANVLVISPAKGIKTVGEFVTAARARRGAMNYVTIGAGSAAHLNSERFRLAANFEAQPISYKGSPEGLTDVMTGRVDFYFSPLLPALSLIRDGRLTALAVSSLERSPDLPDVPTTIEAGFPNSEYNFWFGVFAPAKTPPEIIQRLYEETTKALHDPDVREKLAKLGVQPMPKTPAQFDEYVRKELEQNAVLVKAAGIKSE
;
A
#
# COMPACT_ATOMS: atom_id res chain seq x y z
N MET A 1 20.75 -73.13 1.18
CA MET A 1 20.86 -71.73 1.67
C MET A 1 19.64 -71.46 2.54
N SER A 2 19.88 -71.20 3.83
CA SER A 2 18.80 -71.26 4.81
C SER A 2 17.97 -69.94 4.83
N TYR A 3 16.65 -70.11 4.97
CA TYR A 3 15.65 -69.01 5.09
C TYR A 3 16.04 -67.90 6.07
N ARG A 4 16.88 -68.18 7.05
CA ARG A 4 17.43 -67.19 7.99
C ARG A 4 18.34 -66.13 7.36
N ARG A 5 19.02 -66.40 6.26
CA ARG A 5 19.87 -65.44 5.55
C ARG A 5 19.09 -64.50 4.62
N LEU A 6 17.96 -64.98 4.08
CA LEU A 6 17.02 -64.15 3.29
C LEU A 6 16.28 -63.12 4.17
N CYS A 7 15.82 -63.51 5.37
CA CYS A 7 15.20 -62.59 6.32
C CYS A 7 16.13 -61.49 6.84
N ALA A 8 17.41 -61.80 7.01
CA ALA A 8 18.41 -60.83 7.47
C ALA A 8 18.72 -59.74 6.39
N ILE A 9 18.67 -60.10 5.12
CA ILE A 9 18.89 -59.13 4.00
C ILE A 9 17.63 -58.28 3.77
N ALA A 10 16.43 -58.82 3.99
CA ALA A 10 15.18 -58.06 3.89
C ALA A 10 15.03 -57.03 5.02
N LEU A 11 15.54 -57.29 6.23
CA LEU A 11 15.54 -56.34 7.34
C LEU A 11 16.58 -55.20 7.21
N LEU A 12 17.66 -55.43 6.44
CA LEU A 12 18.67 -54.38 6.17
C LEU A 12 18.25 -53.39 5.07
N LEU A 13 17.27 -53.76 4.21
CA LEU A 13 16.73 -52.88 3.17
C LEU A 13 15.64 -51.92 3.65
N ILE A 14 15.03 -52.19 4.83
CA ILE A 14 13.98 -51.31 5.41
C ILE A 14 14.55 -50.13 6.20
N GLY A 15 15.85 -50.15 6.50
CA GLY A 15 16.52 -49.12 7.34
C GLY A 15 16.97 -47.86 6.64
N PHE A 16 16.86 -47.74 5.30
CA PHE A 16 17.25 -46.54 4.54
C PHE A 16 16.04 -45.77 3.99
N CYS A 17 14.97 -45.62 4.77
CA CYS A 17 14.12 -44.47 4.63
C CYS A 17 14.91 -43.26 5.19
N THR A 18 15.83 -42.72 4.39
CA THR A 18 16.31 -41.37 4.61
C THR A 18 15.08 -40.50 4.73
N GLN A 19 14.80 -40.02 5.93
CA GLN A 19 13.97 -38.84 6.10
C GLN A 19 14.62 -37.78 5.23
N ALA A 20 14.08 -37.60 4.03
CA ALA A 20 14.30 -36.38 3.28
C ALA A 20 13.74 -35.29 4.19
N SER A 21 14.62 -34.69 4.98
CA SER A 21 14.32 -33.44 5.68
C SER A 21 13.94 -32.50 4.55
N ALA A 22 12.65 -32.23 4.37
CA ALA A 22 12.23 -31.25 3.41
C ALA A 22 13.02 -29.98 3.76
N GLU A 23 13.91 -29.59 2.83
CA GLU A 23 14.72 -28.39 3.01
C GLU A 23 13.75 -27.25 3.32
N SER A 24 13.90 -26.63 4.49
CA SER A 24 12.92 -25.64 4.95
C SER A 24 12.98 -24.42 4.03
N TRP A 25 11.85 -24.07 3.43
CA TRP A 25 11.74 -22.82 2.64
C TRP A 25 12.24 -21.61 3.48
N PRO A 26 12.99 -20.65 2.88
CA PRO A 26 13.49 -20.61 1.50
C PRO A 26 14.87 -21.24 1.36
N THR A 27 15.15 -21.90 0.21
CA THR A 27 16.44 -22.50 -0.14
C THR A 27 17.20 -21.74 -1.24
N LYS A 28 16.54 -20.76 -1.86
CA LYS A 28 17.07 -19.91 -2.94
C LYS A 28 16.55 -18.47 -2.79
N PRO A 29 17.13 -17.49 -3.51
CA PRO A 29 16.66 -16.12 -3.46
C PRO A 29 15.17 -15.95 -3.79
N ILE A 30 14.51 -15.06 -3.05
CA ILE A 30 13.11 -14.69 -3.23
C ILE A 30 13.04 -13.42 -4.08
N ARG A 31 12.06 -13.33 -4.99
CA ARG A 31 11.79 -12.15 -5.81
C ARG A 31 10.59 -11.40 -5.29
N ALA A 32 10.76 -10.12 -4.98
CA ALA A 32 9.68 -9.21 -4.61
C ALA A 32 9.43 -8.24 -5.77
N ILE A 33 8.35 -8.44 -6.52
CA ILE A 33 7.97 -7.60 -7.65
C ILE A 33 7.27 -6.36 -7.14
N VAL A 34 7.81 -5.19 -7.47
CA VAL A 34 7.27 -3.86 -7.17
C VAL A 34 6.77 -3.24 -8.48
N PRO A 35 5.45 -3.05 -8.69
CA PRO A 35 4.91 -2.56 -9.95
C PRO A 35 5.00 -1.02 -10.08
N TYR A 36 6.03 -0.43 -9.50
CA TYR A 36 6.30 1.02 -9.49
C TYR A 36 7.78 1.29 -9.76
N SER A 37 8.07 2.52 -10.15
CA SER A 37 9.44 2.96 -10.42
C SER A 37 10.32 2.90 -9.16
N PRO A 38 11.62 2.64 -9.32
CA PRO A 38 12.59 2.76 -8.23
C PRO A 38 12.51 4.13 -7.56
N GLY A 39 12.70 4.17 -6.24
CA GLY A 39 12.63 5.40 -5.44
C GLY A 39 11.20 5.86 -5.07
N SER A 40 10.16 5.16 -5.52
CA SER A 40 8.79 5.37 -5.02
C SER A 40 8.65 4.86 -3.58
N ALA A 41 7.62 5.32 -2.85
CA ALA A 41 7.31 4.81 -1.51
C ALA A 41 7.11 3.29 -1.51
N THR A 42 6.43 2.76 -2.54
CA THR A 42 6.21 1.31 -2.72
C THR A 42 7.52 0.53 -2.97
N ASP A 43 8.60 1.20 -3.39
CA ASP A 43 9.93 0.61 -3.55
C ASP A 43 10.79 0.77 -2.28
N ILE A 44 10.81 1.95 -1.67
CA ILE A 44 11.68 2.26 -0.53
C ILE A 44 11.24 1.51 0.74
N ILE A 45 9.93 1.46 1.01
CA ILE A 45 9.39 0.83 2.23
C ILE A 45 9.74 -0.67 2.30
N PRO A 46 9.45 -1.50 1.28
CA PRO A 46 9.82 -2.90 1.32
C PRO A 46 11.34 -3.12 1.35
N ARG A 47 12.17 -2.27 0.69
CA ARG A 47 13.63 -2.37 0.82
C ARG A 47 14.10 -2.21 2.26
N THR A 48 13.50 -1.28 3.00
CA THR A 48 13.81 -1.05 4.41
C THR A 48 13.47 -2.26 5.27
N ILE A 49 12.29 -2.85 5.07
CA ILE A 49 11.80 -3.99 5.85
C ILE A 49 12.51 -5.29 5.45
N PHE A 50 12.62 -5.55 4.14
CA PHE A 50 13.19 -6.80 3.64
C PHE A 50 14.71 -6.90 3.84
N ALA A 51 15.40 -5.78 4.05
CA ALA A 51 16.79 -5.80 4.51
C ALA A 51 16.96 -6.54 5.86
N GLN A 52 15.93 -6.54 6.71
CA GLN A 52 15.92 -7.29 7.94
C GLN A 52 15.38 -8.71 7.75
N VAL A 53 14.29 -8.88 6.99
CA VAL A 53 13.67 -10.18 6.71
C VAL A 53 14.66 -11.15 6.05
N GLN A 54 15.46 -10.68 5.07
CA GLN A 54 16.47 -11.53 4.41
C GLN A 54 17.52 -12.06 5.37
N LYS A 55 17.92 -11.28 6.40
CA LYS A 55 18.85 -11.74 7.45
C LYS A 55 18.22 -12.87 8.27
N GLN A 56 16.93 -12.74 8.59
CA GLN A 56 16.18 -13.71 9.39
C GLN A 56 15.94 -15.02 8.62
N LEU A 57 15.64 -14.91 7.31
CA LEU A 57 15.42 -16.06 6.43
C LEU A 57 16.70 -16.73 5.95
N GLY A 58 17.86 -16.06 6.04
CA GLY A 58 19.13 -16.57 5.53
C GLY A 58 19.22 -16.61 3.99
N GLN A 59 18.26 -15.99 3.29
CA GLN A 59 18.20 -15.94 1.83
C GLN A 59 17.94 -14.50 1.36
N PRO A 60 18.54 -14.08 0.23
CA PRO A 60 18.31 -12.75 -0.35
C PRO A 60 16.85 -12.54 -0.76
N ILE A 61 16.33 -11.33 -0.53
CA ILE A 61 15.07 -10.87 -1.12
C ILE A 61 15.41 -9.80 -2.17
N ILE A 62 15.24 -10.14 -3.43
CA ILE A 62 15.59 -9.29 -4.58
C ILE A 62 14.34 -8.47 -4.96
N ILE A 63 14.41 -7.16 -4.78
CA ILE A 63 13.35 -6.26 -5.23
C ILE A 63 13.55 -5.96 -6.71
N GLU A 64 12.53 -6.30 -7.51
CA GLU A 64 12.49 -6.09 -8.94
C GLU A 64 11.35 -5.11 -9.29
N ASN A 65 11.71 -3.93 -9.77
CA ASN A 65 10.75 -2.92 -10.19
C ASN A 65 10.23 -3.23 -11.59
N ARG A 66 8.90 -3.38 -11.74
CA ARG A 66 8.20 -3.59 -13.02
C ARG A 66 7.04 -2.61 -13.18
N PRO A 67 7.34 -1.32 -13.42
CA PRO A 67 6.33 -0.29 -13.60
C PRO A 67 5.58 -0.45 -14.93
N GLY A 68 4.44 0.23 -15.04
CA GLY A 68 3.67 0.35 -16.27
C GLY A 68 2.22 -0.10 -16.12
N GLY A 69 1.33 0.45 -17.00
CA GLY A 69 -0.10 0.17 -17.00
C GLY A 69 -0.76 0.45 -15.64
N ALA A 70 -0.42 1.55 -14.98
CA ALA A 70 -0.90 1.86 -13.62
C ALA A 70 -0.70 0.71 -12.62
N SER A 71 0.44 0.05 -12.65
CA SER A 71 0.83 -1.14 -11.87
C SER A 71 0.35 -2.51 -12.41
N THR A 72 -0.48 -2.55 -13.45
CA THR A 72 -1.04 -3.82 -13.96
C THR A 72 0.02 -4.77 -14.50
N ILE A 73 1.10 -4.27 -15.12
CA ILE A 73 2.16 -5.11 -15.73
C ILE A 73 2.88 -5.93 -14.66
N GLY A 74 3.38 -5.30 -13.61
CA GLY A 74 4.07 -5.98 -12.52
C GLY A 74 3.15 -6.91 -11.73
N THR A 75 1.93 -6.46 -11.45
CA THR A 75 0.91 -7.24 -10.74
C THR A 75 0.53 -8.50 -11.52
N ALA A 76 0.27 -8.40 -12.84
CA ALA A 76 -0.01 -9.54 -13.69
C ALA A 76 1.16 -10.53 -13.81
N THR A 77 2.40 -10.04 -13.70
CA THR A 77 3.58 -10.92 -13.67
C THR A 77 3.50 -11.88 -12.48
N VAL A 78 3.13 -11.38 -11.30
CA VAL A 78 3.01 -12.21 -10.08
C VAL A 78 1.79 -13.11 -10.14
N ALA A 79 0.64 -12.62 -10.63
CA ALA A 79 -0.57 -13.44 -10.80
C ALA A 79 -0.33 -14.71 -11.64
N ARG A 80 0.65 -14.66 -12.57
CA ARG A 80 1.03 -15.76 -13.46
C ARG A 80 2.27 -16.53 -13.02
N SER A 81 2.85 -16.17 -11.90
CA SER A 81 4.02 -16.88 -11.36
C SER A 81 3.62 -18.19 -10.70
N GLU A 82 4.57 -19.13 -10.66
CA GLU A 82 4.40 -20.38 -9.92
C GLU A 82 4.13 -20.08 -8.43
N PRO A 83 3.19 -20.80 -7.79
CA PRO A 83 2.87 -20.59 -6.38
C PRO A 83 3.87 -21.32 -5.45
N ASP A 84 5.16 -21.28 -5.78
CA ASP A 84 6.25 -22.00 -5.09
C ASP A 84 6.87 -21.19 -3.93
N GLY A 85 6.36 -19.95 -3.69
CA GLY A 85 6.85 -19.09 -2.62
C GLY A 85 8.12 -18.30 -2.96
N TYR A 86 8.55 -18.25 -4.22
CA TYR A 86 9.75 -17.50 -4.61
C TYR A 86 9.47 -16.24 -5.42
N THR A 87 8.20 -15.91 -5.64
CA THR A 87 7.80 -14.65 -6.28
C THR A 87 6.61 -14.05 -5.53
N PHE A 88 6.79 -12.82 -5.02
CA PHE A 88 5.76 -12.08 -4.29
C PHE A 88 5.51 -10.72 -4.94
N LEU A 89 4.31 -10.19 -4.76
CA LEU A 89 3.93 -8.84 -5.13
C LEU A 89 4.07 -7.93 -3.92
N VAL A 90 4.68 -6.76 -4.10
CA VAL A 90 4.55 -5.63 -3.17
C VAL A 90 3.65 -4.59 -3.81
N ALA A 91 2.46 -4.43 -3.29
CA ALA A 91 1.47 -3.49 -3.80
C ALA A 91 1.21 -2.32 -2.85
N SER A 92 0.59 -1.28 -3.37
CA SER A 92 -0.02 -0.19 -2.58
C SER A 92 -1.54 -0.27 -2.64
N SER A 93 -2.25 0.64 -1.94
CA SER A 93 -3.71 0.73 -1.98
C SER A 93 -4.31 0.86 -3.40
N ALA A 94 -3.51 1.24 -4.40
CA ALA A 94 -3.92 1.18 -5.81
C ALA A 94 -4.30 -0.24 -6.27
N TYR A 95 -3.85 -1.28 -5.57
CA TYR A 95 -4.26 -2.66 -5.81
C TYR A 95 -5.77 -2.87 -5.76
N THR A 96 -6.47 -2.14 -4.91
CA THR A 96 -7.93 -2.19 -4.77
C THR A 96 -8.68 -1.21 -5.67
N THR A 97 -7.99 -0.33 -6.38
CA THR A 97 -8.62 0.71 -7.20
C THR A 97 -8.39 0.52 -8.70
N VAL A 98 -7.21 0.07 -9.08
CA VAL A 98 -6.87 -0.17 -10.49
C VAL A 98 -7.86 -1.11 -11.18
N PRO A 99 -8.32 -2.23 -10.58
CA PRO A 99 -9.33 -3.09 -11.20
C PRO A 99 -10.69 -2.42 -11.43
N LEU A 100 -10.96 -1.30 -10.77
CA LEU A 100 -12.20 -0.54 -10.86
C LEU A 100 -12.12 0.63 -11.85
N THR A 101 -10.90 1.07 -12.19
CA THR A 101 -10.64 2.28 -12.98
C THR A 101 -9.97 2.00 -14.33
N PHE A 102 -9.60 0.75 -14.60
CA PHE A 102 -9.05 0.31 -15.89
C PHE A 102 -9.93 -0.77 -16.52
N ALA A 103 -10.23 -0.62 -17.81
CA ALA A 103 -11.16 -1.51 -18.50
C ALA A 103 -10.65 -2.95 -18.66
N ASN A 104 -9.33 -3.13 -18.83
CA ASN A 104 -8.72 -4.42 -19.14
C ASN A 104 -7.60 -4.76 -18.17
N VAL A 105 -7.94 -5.18 -16.95
CA VAL A 105 -6.98 -5.64 -15.97
C VAL A 105 -6.78 -7.15 -16.12
N PRO A 106 -5.55 -7.65 -16.39
CA PRO A 106 -5.31 -9.05 -16.72
C PRO A 106 -5.14 -9.95 -15.49
N TYR A 107 -5.76 -9.62 -14.38
CA TYR A 107 -5.79 -10.38 -13.12
C TYR A 107 -7.05 -10.04 -12.31
N ASP A 108 -7.41 -10.92 -11.41
CA ASP A 108 -8.45 -10.70 -10.40
C ASP A 108 -7.78 -10.57 -9.02
N PRO A 109 -7.91 -9.43 -8.33
CA PRO A 109 -7.21 -9.19 -7.07
C PRO A 109 -7.63 -10.14 -5.92
N LEU A 110 -8.82 -10.70 -5.96
CA LEU A 110 -9.30 -11.61 -4.92
C LEU A 110 -9.09 -13.09 -5.25
N ARG A 111 -9.01 -13.44 -6.54
CA ARG A 111 -8.90 -14.83 -6.98
C ARG A 111 -7.46 -15.25 -7.22
N ASP A 112 -6.64 -14.34 -7.79
CA ASP A 112 -5.31 -14.70 -8.31
C ASP A 112 -4.19 -14.49 -7.28
N PHE A 113 -4.54 -14.01 -6.08
CA PHE A 113 -3.58 -13.71 -5.01
C PHE A 113 -4.04 -14.20 -3.64
N SER A 114 -3.08 -14.42 -2.76
CA SER A 114 -3.26 -14.61 -1.33
C SER A 114 -2.57 -13.49 -0.58
N ALA A 115 -3.26 -12.85 0.35
CA ALA A 115 -2.68 -11.82 1.20
C ALA A 115 -1.63 -12.44 2.14
N VAL A 116 -0.48 -11.78 2.29
CA VAL A 116 0.58 -12.20 3.21
C VAL A 116 0.61 -11.28 4.43
N ILE A 117 0.88 -9.99 4.23
CA ILE A 117 0.98 -9.02 5.31
C ILE A 117 0.89 -7.60 4.77
N PRO A 118 0.18 -6.68 5.43
CA PRO A 118 0.37 -5.26 5.20
C PRO A 118 1.66 -4.82 5.90
N LEU A 119 2.52 -4.12 5.17
CA LEU A 119 3.81 -3.66 5.65
C LEU A 119 3.68 -2.40 6.51
N ALA A 120 3.01 -1.41 5.95
CA ALA A 120 2.85 -0.10 6.56
C ALA A 120 1.72 0.69 5.90
N ASN A 121 1.33 1.77 6.54
CA ASN A 121 0.47 2.80 5.98
C ASN A 121 1.10 4.18 6.10
N MET A 122 0.68 5.10 5.25
CA MET A 122 1.09 6.49 5.23
C MET A 122 -0.16 7.38 5.27
N ALA A 123 -0.14 8.41 6.11
CA ALA A 123 -1.17 9.43 6.06
C ALA A 123 -1.03 10.28 4.80
N ASN A 124 -2.16 10.65 4.19
CA ASN A 124 -2.21 11.82 3.31
C ASN A 124 -2.67 13.02 4.12
N VAL A 125 -2.15 14.19 3.79
CA VAL A 125 -2.49 15.45 4.47
C VAL A 125 -3.19 16.39 3.49
N LEU A 126 -4.34 16.92 3.90
CA LEU A 126 -5.03 18.00 3.19
C LEU A 126 -4.23 19.29 3.34
N VAL A 127 -3.61 19.73 2.27
CA VAL A 127 -2.84 20.96 2.23
C VAL A 127 -3.44 21.99 1.28
N ILE A 128 -3.31 23.26 1.66
CA ILE A 128 -3.72 24.43 0.89
C ILE A 128 -2.63 25.49 0.94
N SER A 129 -2.76 26.52 0.07
CA SER A 129 -1.92 27.74 0.17
C SER A 129 -2.22 28.52 1.44
N PRO A 130 -1.21 28.98 2.21
CA PRO A 130 -1.40 29.88 3.35
C PRO A 130 -2.08 31.20 2.96
N ALA A 131 -1.90 31.66 1.72
CA ALA A 131 -2.51 32.88 1.19
C ALA A 131 -4.06 32.85 1.20
N LYS A 132 -4.67 31.67 1.34
CA LYS A 132 -6.14 31.53 1.46
C LYS A 132 -6.69 31.99 2.81
N GLY A 133 -5.84 32.12 3.84
CA GLY A 133 -6.24 32.54 5.18
C GLY A 133 -7.14 31.55 5.95
N ILE A 134 -7.36 30.36 5.39
CA ILE A 134 -8.18 29.29 5.94
C ILE A 134 -7.35 28.49 6.96
N LYS A 135 -7.91 28.24 8.13
CA LYS A 135 -7.20 27.58 9.25
C LYS A 135 -7.82 26.23 9.67
N THR A 136 -9.07 25.98 9.29
CA THR A 136 -9.80 24.79 9.70
C THR A 136 -10.43 24.08 8.51
N VAL A 137 -10.71 22.78 8.66
CA VAL A 137 -11.44 22.01 7.63
C VAL A 137 -12.85 22.56 7.41
N GLY A 138 -13.51 23.01 8.49
CA GLY A 138 -14.85 23.60 8.39
C GLY A 138 -14.88 24.89 7.57
N GLU A 139 -13.91 25.79 7.76
CA GLU A 139 -13.74 26.99 6.93
C GLU A 139 -13.46 26.64 5.47
N PHE A 140 -12.59 25.63 5.24
CA PHE A 140 -12.29 25.14 3.91
C PHE A 140 -13.54 24.63 3.20
N VAL A 141 -14.32 23.76 3.84
CA VAL A 141 -15.55 23.21 3.26
C VAL A 141 -16.60 24.30 3.01
N THR A 142 -16.70 25.28 3.89
CA THR A 142 -17.59 26.44 3.69
C THR A 142 -17.17 27.23 2.44
N ALA A 143 -15.89 27.53 2.28
CA ALA A 143 -15.37 28.20 1.10
C ALA A 143 -15.53 27.34 -0.18
N ALA A 144 -15.35 26.02 -0.08
CA ALA A 144 -15.55 25.10 -1.19
C ALA A 144 -16.99 25.09 -1.70
N ARG A 145 -17.95 24.99 -0.81
CA ARG A 145 -19.38 25.02 -1.14
C ARG A 145 -19.80 26.35 -1.78
N ALA A 146 -19.26 27.47 -1.31
CA ALA A 146 -19.55 28.78 -1.87
C ALA A 146 -19.08 28.93 -3.32
N ARG A 147 -18.03 28.21 -3.72
CA ARG A 147 -17.45 28.25 -5.08
C ARG A 147 -18.18 27.40 -6.12
N ARG A 148 -19.18 26.61 -5.74
CA ARG A 148 -20.07 25.86 -6.62
C ARG A 148 -19.38 25.10 -7.74
N GLY A 149 -18.37 24.28 -7.44
CA GLY A 149 -17.62 23.47 -8.40
C GLY A 149 -16.43 24.16 -9.08
N ALA A 150 -16.16 25.44 -8.77
CA ALA A 150 -14.98 26.15 -9.28
C ALA A 150 -13.68 25.83 -8.52
N MET A 151 -13.72 24.95 -7.50
CA MET A 151 -12.50 24.46 -6.86
C MET A 151 -11.84 23.36 -7.67
N ASN A 152 -10.52 23.28 -7.54
CA ASN A 152 -9.73 22.22 -8.15
C ASN A 152 -8.76 21.58 -7.15
N TYR A 153 -8.33 20.35 -7.47
CA TYR A 153 -7.41 19.61 -6.62
C TYR A 153 -6.38 18.81 -7.43
N VAL A 154 -5.24 18.55 -6.79
CA VAL A 154 -4.17 17.77 -7.38
C VAL A 154 -4.52 16.27 -7.40
N THR A 155 -4.33 15.63 -8.53
CA THR A 155 -4.28 14.17 -8.68
C THR A 155 -3.02 13.74 -9.44
N ILE A 156 -2.59 12.49 -9.27
CA ILE A 156 -1.46 11.89 -10.01
C ILE A 156 -1.99 10.78 -10.94
N GLY A 157 -3.13 11.05 -11.56
CA GLY A 157 -3.84 10.13 -12.46
C GLY A 157 -5.14 9.59 -11.86
N ALA A 158 -6.01 9.10 -12.74
CA ALA A 158 -7.29 8.52 -12.35
C ALA A 158 -7.09 7.31 -11.43
N GLY A 159 -7.89 7.21 -10.37
CA GLY A 159 -7.77 6.13 -9.38
C GLY A 159 -6.53 6.19 -8.47
N SER A 160 -5.68 7.21 -8.58
CA SER A 160 -4.56 7.39 -7.65
C SER A 160 -5.04 7.64 -6.22
N ALA A 161 -4.18 7.37 -5.22
CA ALA A 161 -4.49 7.63 -3.82
C ALA A 161 -4.95 9.08 -3.59
N ALA A 162 -4.30 10.05 -4.21
CA ALA A 162 -4.67 11.46 -4.13
C ALA A 162 -6.05 11.75 -4.72
N HIS A 163 -6.38 11.11 -5.87
CA HIS A 163 -7.68 11.23 -6.51
C HIS A 163 -8.78 10.69 -5.60
N LEU A 164 -8.66 9.43 -5.18
CA LEU A 164 -9.69 8.78 -4.38
C LEU A 164 -9.86 9.42 -3.01
N ASN A 165 -8.78 9.86 -2.38
CA ASN A 165 -8.86 10.56 -1.12
C ASN A 165 -9.61 11.89 -1.26
N SER A 166 -9.29 12.67 -2.31
CA SER A 166 -10.01 13.92 -2.60
C SER A 166 -11.48 13.68 -2.89
N GLU A 167 -11.82 12.66 -3.67
CA GLU A 167 -13.20 12.32 -3.99
C GLU A 167 -13.98 11.82 -2.77
N ARG A 168 -13.37 10.97 -1.94
CA ARG A 168 -14.00 10.50 -0.70
C ARG A 168 -14.31 11.66 0.24
N PHE A 169 -13.35 12.56 0.44
CA PHE A 169 -13.56 13.75 1.26
C PHE A 169 -14.59 14.70 0.64
N ARG A 170 -14.54 14.94 -0.68
CA ARG A 170 -15.50 15.78 -1.39
C ARG A 170 -16.93 15.28 -1.23
N LEU A 171 -17.15 13.98 -1.39
CA LEU A 171 -18.47 13.36 -1.19
C LEU A 171 -18.92 13.44 0.26
N ALA A 172 -18.06 13.12 1.24
CA ALA A 172 -18.38 13.20 2.66
C ALA A 172 -18.69 14.65 3.10
N ALA A 173 -17.97 15.62 2.55
CA ALA A 173 -18.13 17.04 2.85
C ALA A 173 -19.17 17.75 1.96
N ASN A 174 -19.76 17.05 0.98
CA ASN A 174 -20.78 17.55 0.06
C ASN A 174 -20.41 18.88 -0.61
N PHE A 175 -19.33 18.89 -1.37
CA PHE A 175 -18.92 20.00 -2.25
C PHE A 175 -18.42 19.49 -3.59
N GLU A 176 -18.35 20.40 -4.58
CA GLU A 176 -17.89 20.11 -5.94
C GLU A 176 -16.46 20.63 -6.16
N ALA A 177 -15.61 19.82 -6.79
CA ALA A 177 -14.25 20.22 -7.21
C ALA A 177 -13.81 19.40 -8.43
N GLN A 178 -12.83 19.92 -9.19
CA GLN A 178 -12.34 19.29 -10.41
C GLN A 178 -10.91 18.76 -10.23
N PRO A 179 -10.58 17.55 -10.68
CA PRO A 179 -9.23 17.00 -10.65
C PRO A 179 -8.32 17.69 -11.67
N ILE A 180 -7.09 18.04 -11.26
CA ILE A 180 -6.02 18.44 -12.16
C ILE A 180 -4.89 17.43 -12.04
N SER A 181 -4.55 16.77 -13.16
CA SER A 181 -3.57 15.69 -13.17
C SER A 181 -2.14 16.23 -13.31
N TYR A 182 -1.25 15.73 -12.45
CA TYR A 182 0.18 16.01 -12.43
C TYR A 182 0.98 14.72 -12.61
N LYS A 183 2.25 14.85 -13.01
CA LYS A 183 3.15 13.69 -13.12
C LYS A 183 3.66 13.20 -11.77
N GLY A 184 3.66 14.09 -10.76
CA GLY A 184 4.13 13.75 -9.41
C GLY A 184 3.76 14.79 -8.34
N SER A 185 3.95 14.41 -7.08
CA SER A 185 3.64 15.28 -5.93
C SER A 185 4.38 16.62 -5.92
N PRO A 186 5.68 16.74 -6.29
CA PRO A 186 6.39 18.01 -6.21
C PRO A 186 5.77 19.12 -7.06
N GLU A 187 5.33 18.80 -8.28
CA GLU A 187 4.68 19.75 -9.18
C GLU A 187 3.33 20.20 -8.60
N GLY A 188 2.52 19.26 -8.14
CA GLY A 188 1.22 19.55 -7.51
C GLY A 188 1.36 20.40 -6.24
N LEU A 189 2.34 20.10 -5.36
CA LEU A 189 2.61 20.89 -4.17
C LEU A 189 3.03 22.32 -4.51
N THR A 190 3.82 22.50 -5.58
CA THR A 190 4.21 23.83 -6.07
C THR A 190 3.01 24.66 -6.48
N ASP A 191 2.07 24.07 -7.22
CA ASP A 191 0.88 24.77 -7.69
C ASP A 191 -0.14 25.03 -6.56
N VAL A 192 -0.18 24.19 -5.53
CA VAL A 192 -0.93 24.50 -4.31
C VAL A 192 -0.31 25.65 -3.54
N MET A 193 1.02 25.68 -3.33
CA MET A 193 1.72 26.78 -2.66
C MET A 193 1.45 28.14 -3.31
N THR A 194 1.45 28.16 -4.64
CA THR A 194 1.21 29.39 -5.43
C THR A 194 -0.28 29.76 -5.56
N GLY A 195 -1.17 28.90 -5.08
CA GLY A 195 -2.63 29.08 -5.17
C GLY A 195 -3.24 28.83 -6.54
N ARG A 196 -2.50 28.28 -7.49
CA ARG A 196 -3.01 27.85 -8.80
C ARG A 196 -3.98 26.68 -8.68
N VAL A 197 -3.71 25.79 -7.73
CA VAL A 197 -4.59 24.68 -7.36
C VAL A 197 -5.06 24.90 -5.93
N ASP A 198 -6.33 24.61 -5.69
CA ASP A 198 -6.96 24.95 -4.42
C ASP A 198 -6.54 24.08 -3.26
N PHE A 199 -6.40 22.75 -3.48
CA PHE A 199 -6.00 21.83 -2.41
C PHE A 199 -5.37 20.55 -2.97
N TYR A 200 -4.72 19.80 -2.07
CA TYR A 200 -4.12 18.51 -2.34
C TYR A 200 -4.19 17.61 -1.11
N PHE A 201 -4.67 16.39 -1.28
CA PHE A 201 -4.38 15.31 -0.34
C PHE A 201 -3.04 14.69 -0.71
N SER A 202 -1.98 15.30 -0.24
CA SER A 202 -0.60 14.87 -0.50
C SER A 202 -0.20 13.74 0.42
N PRO A 203 0.60 12.76 -0.04
CA PRO A 203 1.38 11.95 0.88
C PRO A 203 2.13 12.86 1.85
N LEU A 204 2.18 12.48 3.14
CA LEU A 204 2.70 13.36 4.19
C LEU A 204 4.17 13.73 3.98
N LEU A 205 5.00 12.74 3.62
CA LEU A 205 6.45 12.92 3.56
C LEU A 205 6.89 14.08 2.64
N PRO A 206 6.46 14.19 1.37
CA PRO A 206 6.87 15.30 0.50
C PRO A 206 6.28 16.65 0.92
N ALA A 207 5.22 16.70 1.72
CA ALA A 207 4.60 17.93 2.19
C ALA A 207 5.17 18.43 3.53
N LEU A 208 5.78 17.55 4.32
CA LEU A 208 6.10 17.81 5.72
C LEU A 208 7.04 19.02 5.92
N SER A 209 8.12 19.12 5.13
CA SER A 209 9.02 20.27 5.20
C SER A 209 8.32 21.58 4.83
N LEU A 210 7.50 21.56 3.79
CA LEU A 210 6.75 22.72 3.32
C LEU A 210 5.71 23.19 4.35
N ILE A 211 5.11 22.26 5.10
CA ILE A 211 4.20 22.58 6.20
C ILE A 211 4.97 23.20 7.36
N ARG A 212 6.10 22.60 7.77
CA ARG A 212 6.94 23.11 8.86
C ARG A 212 7.53 24.50 8.55
N ASP A 213 7.84 24.76 7.29
CA ASP A 213 8.33 26.06 6.80
C ASP A 213 7.20 27.11 6.61
N GLY A 214 5.94 26.74 6.89
CA GLY A 214 4.78 27.63 6.70
C GLY A 214 4.44 27.93 5.25
N ARG A 215 5.01 27.21 4.29
CA ARG A 215 4.74 27.34 2.85
C ARG A 215 3.45 26.64 2.40
N LEU A 216 2.96 25.72 3.22
CA LEU A 216 1.66 25.07 3.10
C LEU A 216 0.94 25.09 4.45
N THR A 217 -0.38 25.21 4.41
CA THR A 217 -1.24 25.01 5.57
C THR A 217 -1.80 23.61 5.55
N ALA A 218 -1.51 22.81 6.58
CA ALA A 218 -2.12 21.50 6.79
C ALA A 218 -3.45 21.68 7.54
N LEU A 219 -4.53 21.15 7.00
CA LEU A 219 -5.87 21.26 7.60
C LEU A 219 -6.31 19.98 8.30
N ALA A 220 -6.02 18.83 7.72
CA ALA A 220 -6.32 17.52 8.29
C ALA A 220 -5.43 16.44 7.70
N VAL A 221 -5.29 15.31 8.41
CA VAL A 221 -4.80 14.05 7.85
C VAL A 221 -5.98 13.12 7.54
N SER A 222 -5.83 12.27 6.52
CA SER A 222 -6.88 11.34 6.11
C SER A 222 -6.83 9.98 6.81
N SER A 223 -5.84 9.75 7.66
CA SER A 223 -5.73 8.53 8.47
C SER A 223 -6.79 8.47 9.56
N LEU A 224 -7.01 7.27 10.13
CA LEU A 224 -7.91 7.08 11.27
C LEU A 224 -7.42 7.75 12.56
N GLU A 225 -6.09 7.90 12.68
CA GLU A 225 -5.42 8.53 13.80
C GLU A 225 -4.56 9.70 13.29
N ARG A 226 -4.28 10.67 14.16
CA ARG A 226 -3.37 11.78 13.84
C ARG A 226 -1.97 11.27 13.54
N SER A 227 -1.27 11.96 12.66
CA SER A 227 0.15 11.67 12.41
C SER A 227 1.02 12.14 13.58
N PRO A 228 1.96 11.32 14.08
CA PRO A 228 2.95 11.77 15.06
C PRO A 228 3.81 12.94 14.56
N ASP A 229 3.99 13.08 13.26
CA ASP A 229 4.73 14.17 12.63
C ASP A 229 3.95 15.50 12.61
N LEU A 230 2.62 15.43 12.77
CA LEU A 230 1.68 16.56 12.80
C LEU A 230 0.65 16.36 13.91
N PRO A 231 1.04 16.33 15.19
CA PRO A 231 0.15 15.97 16.31
C PRO A 231 -0.99 16.95 16.51
N ASP A 232 -0.81 18.22 16.10
CA ASP A 232 -1.82 19.26 16.23
C ASP A 232 -2.81 19.30 15.05
N VAL A 233 -2.53 18.56 13.97
CA VAL A 233 -3.41 18.48 12.79
C VAL A 233 -4.43 17.36 13.00
N PRO A 234 -5.74 17.68 13.01
CA PRO A 234 -6.79 16.70 13.24
C PRO A 234 -6.90 15.71 12.07
N THR A 235 -7.59 14.59 12.29
CA THR A 235 -8.06 13.74 11.19
C THR A 235 -9.29 14.39 10.53
N THR A 236 -9.60 13.99 9.30
CA THR A 236 -10.83 14.44 8.63
C THR A 236 -12.09 14.01 9.38
N ILE A 237 -12.04 12.86 10.08
CA ILE A 237 -13.13 12.37 10.95
C ILE A 237 -13.28 13.26 12.18
N GLU A 238 -12.19 13.57 12.89
CA GLU A 238 -12.20 14.49 14.04
C GLU A 238 -12.70 15.89 13.64
N ALA A 239 -12.44 16.30 12.40
CA ALA A 239 -12.93 17.56 11.85
C ALA A 239 -14.44 17.53 11.48
N GLY A 240 -15.15 16.42 11.73
CA GLY A 240 -16.60 16.30 11.55
C GLY A 240 -17.05 15.72 10.20
N PHE A 241 -16.16 15.05 9.48
CA PHE A 241 -16.47 14.43 8.18
C PHE A 241 -16.30 12.90 8.24
N PRO A 242 -17.31 12.17 8.73
CA PRO A 242 -17.28 10.70 8.79
C PRO A 242 -17.21 10.10 7.39
N ASN A 243 -16.60 8.91 7.27
CA ASN A 243 -16.36 8.19 6.01
C ASN A 243 -15.46 8.93 5.00
N SER A 244 -14.68 9.91 5.45
CA SER A 244 -13.71 10.67 4.64
C SER A 244 -12.29 10.16 4.79
N GLU A 245 -12.07 9.18 5.66
CA GLU A 245 -10.77 8.57 5.86
C GLU A 245 -10.27 7.85 4.61
N TYR A 246 -8.98 7.94 4.37
CA TYR A 246 -8.29 7.22 3.32
C TYR A 246 -6.95 6.71 3.85
N ASN A 247 -6.76 5.39 3.79
CA ASN A 247 -5.54 4.75 4.24
C ASN A 247 -4.66 4.38 3.04
N PHE A 248 -3.53 5.06 2.90
CA PHE A 248 -2.55 4.74 1.86
C PHE A 248 -1.60 3.67 2.39
N TRP A 249 -1.91 2.40 2.14
CA TRP A 249 -1.17 1.25 2.64
C TRP A 249 -0.26 0.60 1.59
N PHE A 250 0.69 -0.19 2.08
CA PHE A 250 1.60 -1.04 1.33
C PHE A 250 1.52 -2.45 1.87
N GLY A 251 1.51 -3.45 1.01
CA GLY A 251 1.36 -4.84 1.45
C GLY A 251 1.97 -5.85 0.50
N VAL A 252 2.16 -7.06 1.01
CA VAL A 252 2.72 -8.21 0.31
C VAL A 252 1.63 -9.21 -0.01
N PHE A 253 1.64 -9.71 -1.25
CA PHE A 253 0.76 -10.75 -1.74
C PHE A 253 1.57 -11.85 -2.40
N ALA A 254 1.12 -13.08 -2.25
CA ALA A 254 1.60 -14.25 -2.96
C ALA A 254 0.68 -14.58 -4.14
N PRO A 255 1.13 -15.32 -5.16
CA PRO A 255 0.23 -15.97 -6.10
C PRO A 255 -0.80 -16.85 -5.36
N ALA A 256 -2.02 -16.91 -5.86
CA ALA A 256 -3.02 -17.83 -5.32
C ALA A 256 -2.47 -19.28 -5.31
N LYS A 257 -2.87 -20.07 -4.32
CA LYS A 257 -2.40 -21.46 -4.10
C LYS A 257 -0.94 -21.59 -3.60
N THR A 258 -0.25 -20.49 -3.26
CA THR A 258 1.01 -20.60 -2.52
C THR A 258 0.75 -21.36 -1.21
N PRO A 259 1.58 -22.35 -0.85
CA PRO A 259 1.39 -23.15 0.35
C PRO A 259 1.21 -22.29 1.61
N PRO A 260 0.22 -22.58 2.46
CA PRO A 260 -0.07 -21.77 3.65
C PRO A 260 1.11 -21.62 4.61
N GLU A 261 1.95 -22.66 4.71
CA GLU A 261 3.17 -22.64 5.55
C GLU A 261 4.20 -21.63 5.07
N ILE A 262 4.29 -21.38 3.76
CA ILE A 262 5.16 -20.35 3.18
C ILE A 262 4.62 -18.95 3.50
N ILE A 263 3.30 -18.75 3.31
CA ILE A 263 2.63 -17.49 3.66
C ILE A 263 2.84 -17.19 5.14
N GLN A 264 2.61 -18.17 6.00
CA GLN A 264 2.77 -18.03 7.45
C GLN A 264 4.21 -17.71 7.84
N ARG A 265 5.19 -18.40 7.24
CA ARG A 265 6.61 -18.15 7.50
C ARG A 265 7.03 -16.72 7.09
N LEU A 266 6.63 -16.26 5.90
CA LEU A 266 6.95 -14.90 5.44
C LEU A 266 6.24 -13.84 6.30
N TYR A 267 4.99 -14.09 6.70
CA TYR A 267 4.25 -13.25 7.64
C TYR A 267 4.99 -13.11 8.97
N GLU A 268 5.41 -14.21 9.59
CA GLU A 268 6.09 -14.20 10.87
C GLU A 268 7.41 -13.45 10.82
N GLU A 269 8.24 -13.73 9.81
CA GLU A 269 9.54 -13.06 9.66
C GLU A 269 9.39 -11.57 9.33
N THR A 270 8.38 -11.21 8.55
CA THR A 270 8.08 -9.80 8.28
C THR A 270 7.55 -9.10 9.53
N THR A 271 6.70 -9.76 10.31
CA THR A 271 6.21 -9.24 11.60
C THR A 271 7.36 -8.99 12.58
N LYS A 272 8.32 -9.91 12.70
CA LYS A 272 9.52 -9.71 13.51
C LYS A 272 10.32 -8.49 13.06
N ALA A 273 10.51 -8.35 11.73
CA ALA A 273 11.22 -7.21 11.17
C ALA A 273 10.50 -5.87 11.43
N LEU A 274 9.16 -5.84 11.41
CA LEU A 274 8.38 -4.64 11.73
C LEU A 274 8.43 -4.26 13.22
N HIS A 275 8.80 -5.18 14.09
CA HIS A 275 9.04 -4.91 15.53
C HIS A 275 10.50 -4.55 15.84
N ASP A 276 11.42 -4.72 14.89
CA ASP A 276 12.83 -4.36 15.06
C ASP A 276 12.96 -2.83 15.23
N PRO A 277 13.67 -2.36 16.28
CA PRO A 277 13.81 -0.93 16.55
C PRO A 277 14.41 -0.12 15.41
N ASP A 278 15.43 -0.65 14.73
CA ASP A 278 16.11 0.03 13.61
C ASP A 278 15.18 0.15 12.39
N VAL A 279 14.36 -0.87 12.15
CA VAL A 279 13.36 -0.84 11.08
C VAL A 279 12.29 0.19 11.41
N ARG A 280 11.78 0.19 12.65
CA ARG A 280 10.76 1.16 13.10
C ARG A 280 11.26 2.59 13.01
N GLU A 281 12.49 2.87 13.42
CA GLU A 281 13.10 4.20 13.31
C GLU A 281 13.19 4.66 11.83
N LYS A 282 13.63 3.75 10.93
CA LYS A 282 13.71 4.06 9.51
C LYS A 282 12.34 4.31 8.89
N LEU A 283 11.32 3.52 9.26
CA LEU A 283 9.94 3.71 8.79
C LEU A 283 9.36 5.04 9.30
N ALA A 284 9.60 5.38 10.56
CA ALA A 284 9.18 6.66 11.13
C ALA A 284 9.79 7.85 10.36
N LYS A 285 11.10 7.78 10.00
CA LYS A 285 11.76 8.81 9.17
C LYS A 285 11.14 8.93 7.77
N LEU A 286 10.50 7.88 7.27
CA LEU A 286 9.74 7.88 6.01
C LEU A 286 8.28 8.36 6.19
N GLY A 287 7.87 8.73 7.40
CA GLY A 287 6.50 9.15 7.70
C GLY A 287 5.47 8.02 7.55
N VAL A 288 5.91 6.77 7.74
CA VAL A 288 5.03 5.60 7.65
C VAL A 288 4.95 4.86 8.98
N GLN A 289 3.81 4.24 9.22
CA GLN A 289 3.55 3.45 10.42
C GLN A 289 3.33 1.99 10.04
N PRO A 290 3.88 1.02 10.81
CA PRO A 290 3.55 -0.38 10.64
C PRO A 290 2.03 -0.61 10.73
N MET A 291 1.52 -1.52 9.90
CA MET A 291 0.09 -1.87 9.87
C MET A 291 -0.08 -3.33 10.30
N PRO A 292 -0.18 -3.64 11.62
CA PRO A 292 -0.19 -5.00 12.10
C PRO A 292 -1.53 -5.69 11.81
N LYS A 293 -1.56 -6.61 10.83
CA LYS A 293 -2.70 -7.49 10.52
C LYS A 293 -2.19 -8.86 10.14
N THR A 294 -2.91 -9.89 10.57
CA THR A 294 -2.68 -11.26 10.08
C THR A 294 -3.04 -11.40 8.61
N PRO A 295 -2.58 -12.44 7.90
CA PRO A 295 -2.96 -12.68 6.51
C PRO A 295 -4.49 -12.67 6.30
N ALA A 296 -5.24 -13.34 7.17
CA ALA A 296 -6.70 -13.38 7.09
C ALA A 296 -7.36 -12.00 7.32
N GLN A 297 -6.85 -11.23 8.27
CA GLN A 297 -7.33 -9.86 8.52
C GLN A 297 -6.97 -8.92 7.36
N PHE A 298 -5.86 -9.15 6.69
CA PHE A 298 -5.46 -8.34 5.54
C PHE A 298 -6.29 -8.71 4.30
N ASP A 299 -6.58 -9.98 4.07
CA ASP A 299 -7.49 -10.41 2.99
C ASP A 299 -8.88 -9.79 3.15
N GLU A 300 -9.44 -9.86 4.35
CA GLU A 300 -10.75 -9.25 4.66
C GLU A 300 -10.72 -7.71 4.50
N TYR A 301 -9.62 -7.07 4.90
CA TYR A 301 -9.42 -5.63 4.72
C TYR A 301 -9.44 -5.26 3.23
N VAL A 302 -8.68 -5.99 2.39
CA VAL A 302 -8.62 -5.77 0.94
C VAL A 302 -9.98 -5.98 0.29
N ARG A 303 -10.73 -7.02 0.69
CA ARG A 303 -12.08 -7.30 0.20
C ARG A 303 -13.04 -6.16 0.47
N LYS A 304 -13.10 -5.69 1.72
CA LYS A 304 -13.94 -4.56 2.13
C LYS A 304 -13.54 -3.27 1.41
N GLU A 305 -12.24 -3.02 1.26
CA GLU A 305 -11.77 -1.82 0.57
C GLU A 305 -12.13 -1.85 -0.93
N LEU A 306 -12.06 -3.01 -1.60
CA LEU A 306 -12.54 -3.16 -2.96
C LEU A 306 -14.02 -2.82 -3.11
N GLU A 307 -14.87 -3.32 -2.20
CA GLU A 307 -16.31 -3.02 -2.18
C GLU A 307 -16.57 -1.51 -1.96
N GLN A 308 -15.90 -0.91 -0.99
CA GLN A 308 -16.02 0.52 -0.70
C GLN A 308 -15.53 1.38 -1.87
N ASN A 309 -14.41 1.02 -2.47
CA ASN A 309 -13.85 1.74 -3.63
C ASN A 309 -14.74 1.60 -4.86
N ALA A 310 -15.41 0.46 -5.07
CA ALA A 310 -16.38 0.32 -6.17
C ALA A 310 -17.56 1.31 -6.04
N VAL A 311 -18.08 1.49 -4.82
CA VAL A 311 -19.11 2.49 -4.53
C VAL A 311 -18.57 3.90 -4.76
N LEU A 312 -17.35 4.20 -4.28
CA LEU A 312 -16.72 5.50 -4.42
C LEU A 312 -16.46 5.86 -5.89
N VAL A 313 -15.84 4.96 -6.66
CA VAL A 313 -15.53 5.17 -8.08
C VAL A 313 -16.80 5.47 -8.88
N LYS A 314 -17.88 4.72 -8.60
CA LYS A 314 -19.19 4.96 -9.22
C LYS A 314 -19.79 6.31 -8.81
N ALA A 315 -19.77 6.65 -7.53
CA ALA A 315 -20.33 7.91 -7.02
C ALA A 315 -19.55 9.15 -7.49
N ALA A 316 -18.23 9.01 -7.62
CA ALA A 316 -17.34 10.07 -8.12
C ALA A 316 -17.38 10.21 -9.64
N GLY A 317 -18.01 9.29 -10.37
CA GLY A 317 -18.05 9.29 -11.82
C GLY A 317 -16.68 9.07 -12.48
N ILE A 318 -15.76 8.39 -11.79
CA ILE A 318 -14.43 8.08 -12.31
C ILE A 318 -14.59 7.06 -13.44
N LYS A 319 -14.26 7.48 -14.66
CA LYS A 319 -14.36 6.60 -15.84
C LYS A 319 -13.16 5.67 -15.93
N SER A 320 -13.40 4.45 -16.42
CA SER A 320 -12.33 3.53 -16.82
C SER A 320 -11.52 4.12 -17.97
N GLU A 321 -10.19 4.11 -17.84
CA GLU A 321 -9.25 4.43 -18.92
C GLU A 321 -8.91 3.19 -19.75
#